data_00dd59c78a40f6189f2b2d4eb18f5822
#
_entry.id   00dd59c78a40f6189f2b2d4eb18f5822
#
_cell.length_a   1.000
_cell.length_b   1.000
_cell.length_c   1.000
_cell.angle_alpha   90.00
_cell.angle_beta   90.00
_cell.angle_gamma   90.00
#
_symmetry.space_group_name_H-M   'P 1'
#
loop_
_entity.id
_entity.type
_entity.pdbx_description
1 polymer ?
#
loop_
_entity_poly.entity_id
_entity_poly.type
_entity_poly.pdbx_seq_one_letter_code
_entity_poly.pdbx_strand_id
1 'polypeptide(L)'
;MKRIATTLTALLLMAGTATAQDYGQTRTLKIWDNKTAPHGNGIATPEREPEKNRLTDVSEAVLYIFPAAPEKATGQAVVICPGGGYVKLCIDYEGYEMAQWFAEHGITAAVLKYRMPNGHPEVPLEDVEQA
;
A
#
# COMPACT_ATOMS: atom_id res chain seq x y z
N MET A 1 -4.28 -37.01 49.99
CA MET A 1 -4.75 -36.61 48.62
C MET A 1 -4.07 -35.30 48.26
N LYS A 2 -3.06 -35.34 47.38
CA LYS A 2 -2.33 -34.14 46.93
C LYS A 2 -2.99 -33.68 45.63
N ARG A 3 -3.58 -32.47 45.60
CA ARG A 3 -4.09 -31.84 44.39
C ARG A 3 -2.96 -31.19 43.64
N ILE A 4 -2.71 -31.67 42.42
CA ILE A 4 -1.74 -31.06 41.49
C ILE A 4 -2.49 -29.96 40.77
N ALA A 5 -2.09 -28.70 40.99
CA ALA A 5 -2.60 -27.56 40.26
C ALA A 5 -1.75 -27.43 38.99
N THR A 6 -2.39 -27.70 37.84
CA THR A 6 -1.79 -27.50 36.52
C THR A 6 -1.95 -26.03 36.14
N THR A 7 -0.87 -25.29 36.19
CA THR A 7 -0.86 -23.88 35.73
C THR A 7 -0.73 -23.87 34.22
N LEU A 8 -1.81 -23.49 33.54
CA LEU A 8 -1.84 -23.31 32.09
C LEU A 8 -1.24 -21.94 31.78
N THR A 9 0.01 -21.91 31.32
CA THR A 9 0.66 -20.68 30.87
C THR A 9 0.14 -20.36 29.45
N ALA A 10 -0.76 -19.40 29.35
CA ALA A 10 -1.19 -18.87 28.06
C ALA A 10 -0.05 -18.04 27.45
N LEU A 11 0.54 -18.57 26.40
CA LEU A 11 1.52 -17.84 25.57
C LEU A 11 0.75 -16.84 24.69
N LEU A 12 0.73 -15.57 25.12
CA LEU A 12 0.15 -14.48 24.37
C LEU A 12 1.08 -14.16 23.20
N LEU A 13 0.74 -14.66 21.98
CA LEU A 13 1.39 -14.21 20.75
C LEU A 13 1.01 -12.74 20.54
N MET A 14 1.93 -11.85 20.87
CA MET A 14 1.89 -10.46 20.44
C MET A 14 2.15 -10.45 18.93
N ALA A 15 1.09 -10.49 18.12
CA ALA A 15 1.17 -10.09 16.73
C ALA A 15 1.51 -8.60 16.72
N GLY A 16 2.76 -8.29 16.45
CA GLY A 16 3.21 -6.92 16.23
C GLY A 16 2.47 -6.38 15.01
N THR A 17 1.44 -5.58 15.24
CA THR A 17 0.88 -4.73 14.20
C THR A 17 1.96 -3.71 13.89
N ALA A 18 2.63 -3.86 12.74
CA ALA A 18 3.42 -2.78 12.19
C ALA A 18 2.47 -1.57 12.08
N THR A 19 2.70 -0.57 12.91
CA THR A 19 1.97 0.69 12.81
C THR A 19 2.42 1.32 11.50
N ALA A 20 1.54 1.28 10.49
CA ALA A 20 1.76 2.04 9.28
C ALA A 20 1.98 3.50 9.71
N GLN A 21 3.09 4.07 9.26
CA GLN A 21 3.38 5.48 9.52
C GLN A 21 2.23 6.30 8.92
N ASP A 22 1.64 7.17 9.74
CA ASP A 22 0.53 8.01 9.30
C ASP A 22 1.10 9.18 8.48
N TYR A 23 0.91 9.10 7.17
CA TYR A 23 1.26 10.16 6.23
C TYR A 23 0.07 11.09 5.90
N GLY A 24 -1.03 10.99 6.65
CA GLY A 24 -2.23 11.80 6.42
C GLY A 24 -3.16 11.25 5.34
N GLN A 25 -2.95 9.99 4.91
CA GLN A 25 -3.93 9.34 4.04
C GLN A 25 -5.23 9.07 4.81
N THR A 26 -6.34 9.46 4.21
CA THR A 26 -7.65 9.34 4.86
C THR A 26 -8.44 8.13 4.38
N ARG A 27 -8.06 7.54 3.24
CA ARG A 27 -8.79 6.45 2.62
C ARG A 27 -7.86 5.52 1.84
N THR A 28 -8.11 4.22 1.97
CA THR A 28 -7.44 3.18 1.20
C THR A 28 -8.49 2.47 0.34
N LEU A 29 -8.21 2.33 -0.96
CA LEU A 29 -9.10 1.67 -1.92
C LEU A 29 -8.35 0.53 -2.60
N LYS A 30 -8.92 -0.68 -2.55
CA LYS A 30 -8.53 -1.76 -3.47
C LYS A 30 -9.10 -1.42 -4.84
N ILE A 31 -8.27 -1.38 -5.87
CA ILE A 31 -8.73 -1.04 -7.23
C ILE A 31 -9.27 -2.25 -7.99
N TRP A 32 -8.90 -3.45 -7.55
CA TRP A 32 -9.47 -4.69 -8.02
C TRP A 32 -10.22 -5.38 -6.86
N ASP A 33 -11.38 -5.85 -7.13
CA ASP A 33 -11.99 -6.87 -6.31
C ASP A 33 -11.26 -8.21 -6.63
N ASN A 34 -11.08 -9.08 -5.65
CA ASN A 34 -10.16 -10.24 -5.65
C ASN A 34 -10.27 -11.23 -6.83
N LYS A 35 -11.09 -10.95 -7.82
CA LYS A 35 -11.34 -11.83 -8.97
C LYS A 35 -11.50 -11.08 -10.30
N THR A 36 -11.40 -9.77 -10.30
CA THR A 36 -11.73 -8.94 -11.45
C THR A 36 -10.51 -8.35 -12.16
N ALA A 37 -9.32 -8.45 -11.60
CA ALA A 37 -8.11 -8.07 -12.32
C ALA A 37 -7.94 -8.96 -13.57
N PRO A 38 -7.73 -8.38 -14.78
CA PRO A 38 -7.63 -9.14 -16.02
C PRO A 38 -6.50 -10.17 -16.00
N HIS A 39 -5.34 -9.77 -15.47
CA HIS A 39 -4.17 -10.65 -15.33
C HIS A 39 -3.64 -10.65 -13.89
N GLY A 40 -3.09 -11.78 -13.48
CA GLY A 40 -2.32 -11.92 -12.24
C GLY A 40 -0.83 -11.85 -12.51
N ASN A 41 -0.04 -11.39 -11.54
CA ASN A 41 1.42 -11.38 -11.65
C ASN A 41 2.10 -12.68 -11.19
N GLY A 42 1.32 -13.68 -10.73
CA GLY A 42 1.84 -14.98 -10.28
C GLY A 42 2.66 -14.94 -8.98
N ILE A 43 2.76 -13.80 -8.31
CA ILE A 43 3.47 -13.67 -7.04
C ILE A 43 2.61 -14.28 -5.94
N ALA A 44 3.10 -15.36 -5.33
CA ALA A 44 2.46 -16.05 -4.21
C ALA A 44 3.12 -15.73 -2.86
N THR A 45 4.29 -15.11 -2.87
CA THR A 45 5.00 -14.68 -1.66
C THR A 45 4.30 -13.45 -1.06
N PRO A 46 4.25 -13.33 0.27
CA PRO A 46 3.76 -12.13 0.91
C PRO A 46 4.57 -10.89 0.50
N GLU A 47 3.91 -9.74 0.42
CA GLU A 47 4.57 -8.44 0.28
C GLU A 47 5.61 -8.24 1.38
N ARG A 48 6.77 -7.73 1.04
CA ARG A 48 7.90 -7.53 1.94
C ARG A 48 8.45 -6.12 1.82
N GLU A 49 9.08 -5.68 2.89
CA GLU A 49 9.86 -4.44 2.94
C GLU A 49 11.31 -4.78 3.33
N PRO A 50 12.12 -5.29 2.39
CA PRO A 50 13.50 -5.73 2.67
C PRO A 50 14.44 -4.58 3.06
N GLU A 51 14.12 -3.38 2.62
CA GLU A 51 14.75 -2.14 3.02
C GLU A 51 13.64 -1.16 3.41
N LYS A 52 13.91 -0.28 4.36
CA LYS A 52 12.93 0.72 4.79
C LYS A 52 12.34 1.47 3.57
N ASN A 53 11.01 1.52 3.52
CA ASN A 53 10.25 2.23 2.47
C ASN A 53 10.45 1.66 1.04
N ARG A 54 10.83 0.39 0.93
CA ARG A 54 11.02 -0.33 -0.33
C ARG A 54 10.14 -1.58 -0.35
N LEU A 55 8.97 -1.50 -0.95
CA LEU A 55 8.06 -2.64 -1.05
C LEU A 55 8.45 -3.55 -2.20
N THR A 56 8.48 -4.85 -1.97
CA THR A 56 8.67 -5.89 -2.99
C THR A 56 7.54 -6.91 -2.91
N ASP A 57 7.45 -7.75 -3.94
CA ASP A 57 6.45 -8.83 -4.02
C ASP A 57 4.99 -8.32 -3.95
N VAL A 58 4.76 -7.09 -4.41
CA VAL A 58 3.42 -6.50 -4.43
C VAL A 58 2.53 -7.28 -5.38
N SER A 59 1.48 -7.90 -4.84
CA SER A 59 0.50 -8.72 -5.57
C SER A 59 -0.94 -8.16 -5.51
N GLU A 60 -1.17 -7.13 -4.70
CA GLU A 60 -2.45 -6.42 -4.63
C GLU A 60 -2.27 -4.93 -4.92
N ALA A 61 -3.03 -4.42 -5.88
CA ALA A 61 -3.03 -2.99 -6.20
C ALA A 61 -3.98 -2.22 -5.28
N VAL A 62 -3.46 -1.12 -4.73
CA VAL A 62 -4.16 -0.29 -3.75
C VAL A 62 -3.90 1.19 -4.02
N LEU A 63 -4.94 2.02 -3.92
CA LEU A 63 -4.83 3.47 -3.88
C LEU A 63 -4.88 3.98 -2.44
N TYR A 64 -3.94 4.82 -2.09
CA TYR A 64 -3.91 5.59 -0.84
C TYR A 64 -4.27 7.04 -1.16
N ILE A 65 -5.39 7.55 -0.60
CA ILE A 65 -5.93 8.86 -0.93
C ILE A 65 -5.49 9.89 0.10
N PHE A 66 -4.96 10.98 -0.40
CA PHE A 66 -4.53 12.18 0.34
C PHE A 66 -5.39 13.36 -0.14
N PRO A 67 -6.50 13.67 0.52
CA PRO A 67 -7.38 14.74 0.08
C PRO A 67 -6.74 16.10 0.34
N ALA A 68 -6.95 17.03 -0.58
CA ALA A 68 -6.64 18.43 -0.32
C ALA A 68 -7.45 18.95 0.85
N ALA A 69 -6.86 19.83 1.66
CA ALA A 69 -7.60 20.55 2.69
C ALA A 69 -8.75 21.35 2.03
N PRO A 70 -9.99 21.25 2.54
CA PRO A 70 -11.16 21.87 1.88
C PRO A 70 -11.01 23.36 1.57
N GLU A 71 -10.36 24.10 2.45
CA GLU A 71 -10.14 25.55 2.32
C GLU A 71 -9.10 25.92 1.24
N LYS A 72 -8.32 24.94 0.78
CA LYS A 72 -7.29 25.11 -0.27
C LYS A 72 -7.63 24.40 -1.56
N ALA A 73 -8.64 23.54 -1.56
CA ALA A 73 -8.92 22.64 -2.67
C ALA A 73 -9.12 23.37 -3.99
N THR A 74 -8.30 23.02 -4.98
CA THR A 74 -8.35 23.60 -6.34
C THR A 74 -9.30 22.84 -7.28
N GLY A 75 -9.79 21.67 -6.85
CA GLY A 75 -10.54 20.74 -7.70
C GLY A 75 -9.66 19.84 -8.58
N GLN A 76 -8.35 20.02 -8.52
CA GLN A 76 -7.40 19.17 -9.24
C GLN A 76 -7.09 17.89 -8.45
N ALA A 77 -6.73 16.84 -9.17
CA ALA A 77 -6.25 15.60 -8.58
C ALA A 77 -5.10 15.01 -9.40
N VAL A 78 -4.25 14.21 -8.76
CA VAL A 78 -3.14 13.50 -9.38
C VAL A 78 -3.09 12.05 -8.89
N VAL A 79 -2.73 11.12 -9.76
CA VAL A 79 -2.33 9.76 -9.38
C VAL A 79 -0.80 9.68 -9.44
N ILE A 80 -0.20 9.21 -8.36
CA ILE A 80 1.25 9.08 -8.22
C ILE A 80 1.60 7.59 -8.28
N CYS A 81 2.47 7.22 -9.21
CA CYS A 81 2.98 5.87 -9.39
C CYS A 81 4.44 5.84 -8.94
N PRO A 82 4.76 5.39 -7.71
CA PRO A 82 6.14 5.37 -7.23
C PRO A 82 7.04 4.53 -8.12
N GLY A 83 8.29 4.97 -8.31
CA GLY A 83 9.29 4.22 -9.08
C GLY A 83 9.93 3.08 -8.29
N GLY A 84 10.93 2.44 -8.89
CA GLY A 84 11.69 1.34 -8.31
C GLY A 84 12.06 0.27 -9.32
N GLY A 85 11.96 0.59 -10.63
CA GLY A 85 12.42 -0.26 -11.73
C GLY A 85 11.66 -1.56 -11.88
N TYR A 86 10.40 -1.63 -11.46
CA TYR A 86 9.56 -2.84 -11.44
C TYR A 86 10.11 -3.99 -10.58
N VAL A 87 11.09 -3.71 -9.73
CA VAL A 87 11.64 -4.66 -8.75
C VAL A 87 11.11 -4.35 -7.36
N LYS A 88 10.88 -3.07 -7.08
CA LYS A 88 10.37 -2.54 -5.82
C LYS A 88 9.54 -1.27 -6.05
N LEU A 89 8.80 -0.83 -5.03
CA LEU A 89 8.18 0.49 -4.97
C LEU A 89 8.90 1.34 -3.93
N CYS A 90 9.35 2.51 -4.32
CA CYS A 90 9.88 3.54 -3.41
C CYS A 90 8.69 4.33 -2.81
N ILE A 91 7.83 3.62 -2.07
CA ILE A 91 6.47 4.05 -1.73
C ILE A 91 6.41 5.33 -0.89
N ASP A 92 7.45 5.59 -0.10
CA ASP A 92 7.52 6.70 0.83
C ASP A 92 7.85 8.01 0.09
N TYR A 93 9.12 8.22 -0.28
CA TYR A 93 9.59 9.50 -0.84
C TYR A 93 9.12 9.76 -2.28
N GLU A 94 8.82 8.73 -3.08
CA GLU A 94 8.25 8.90 -4.43
C GLU A 94 6.71 8.76 -4.45
N GLY A 95 6.10 8.45 -3.31
CA GLY A 95 4.66 8.29 -3.15
C GLY A 95 4.10 9.20 -2.07
N TYR A 96 4.19 8.78 -0.82
CA TYR A 96 3.49 9.44 0.30
C TYR A 96 3.96 10.87 0.55
N GLU A 97 5.26 11.14 0.56
CA GLU A 97 5.79 12.49 0.75
C GLU A 97 5.33 13.43 -0.37
N MET A 98 5.34 12.94 -1.61
CA MET A 98 4.82 13.70 -2.75
C MET A 98 3.31 13.97 -2.62
N ALA A 99 2.55 12.96 -2.20
CA ALA A 99 1.11 13.09 -2.02
C ALA A 99 0.75 14.08 -0.93
N GLN A 100 1.47 14.09 0.20
CA GLN A 100 1.31 15.08 1.25
C GLN A 100 1.55 16.49 0.72
N TRP A 101 2.65 16.66 -0.02
CA TRP A 101 2.98 17.97 -0.61
C TRP A 101 1.85 18.48 -1.52
N PHE A 102 1.30 17.63 -2.41
CA PHE A 102 0.18 18.00 -3.27
C PHE A 102 -1.06 18.36 -2.46
N ALA A 103 -1.40 17.55 -1.46
CA ALA A 103 -2.57 17.80 -0.60
C ALA A 103 -2.46 19.13 0.15
N GLU A 104 -1.29 19.48 0.67
CA GLU A 104 -1.00 20.75 1.33
C GLU A 104 -1.13 21.97 0.37
N HIS A 105 -0.93 21.74 -0.93
CA HIS A 105 -1.05 22.75 -1.99
C HIS A 105 -2.42 22.73 -2.69
N GLY A 106 -3.42 22.06 -2.10
CA GLY A 106 -4.80 22.09 -2.57
C GLY A 106 -5.12 21.11 -3.70
N ILE A 107 -4.26 20.16 -3.95
CA ILE A 107 -4.42 19.13 -5.00
C ILE A 107 -4.61 17.78 -4.31
N THR A 108 -5.76 17.14 -4.53
CA THR A 108 -5.95 15.78 -4.03
C THR A 108 -4.98 14.82 -4.71
N ALA A 109 -4.28 13.99 -3.94
CA ALA A 109 -3.37 13.01 -4.50
C ALA A 109 -3.81 11.59 -4.15
N ALA A 110 -3.55 10.66 -5.07
CA ALA A 110 -3.72 9.23 -4.86
C ALA A 110 -2.41 8.52 -5.15
N VAL A 111 -1.84 7.81 -4.18
CA VAL A 111 -0.64 7.00 -4.40
C VAL A 111 -1.07 5.60 -4.80
N LEU A 112 -0.65 5.17 -5.98
CA LEU A 112 -0.92 3.83 -6.48
C LEU A 112 0.21 2.88 -6.08
N LYS A 113 -0.09 1.97 -5.15
CA LYS A 113 0.70 0.77 -4.92
C LYS A 113 0.31 -0.24 -5.99
N TYR A 114 1.00 -0.22 -7.13
CA TYR A 114 0.71 -1.13 -8.23
C TYR A 114 1.40 -2.49 -8.05
N ARG A 115 0.84 -3.53 -8.65
CA ARG A 115 1.38 -4.89 -8.62
C ARG A 115 2.71 -4.98 -9.38
N MET A 116 3.68 -5.71 -8.84
CA MET A 116 4.93 -5.98 -9.54
C MET A 116 4.66 -6.82 -10.80
N PRO A 117 5.35 -6.54 -11.92
CA PRO A 117 5.09 -7.24 -13.17
C PRO A 117 5.47 -8.73 -13.12
N ASN A 118 6.56 -9.11 -12.49
CA ASN A 118 7.04 -10.50 -12.42
C ASN A 118 6.99 -11.22 -13.80
N GLY A 119 7.48 -10.54 -14.84
CA GLY A 119 7.44 -11.04 -16.22
C GLY A 119 6.16 -10.72 -17.00
N HIS A 120 5.18 -10.06 -16.39
CA HIS A 120 3.89 -9.66 -16.92
C HIS A 120 3.76 -8.14 -16.98
N PRO A 121 4.35 -7.47 -17.99
CA PRO A 121 4.38 -6.00 -18.06
C PRO A 121 2.99 -5.35 -18.17
N GLU A 122 1.98 -6.09 -18.63
CA GLU A 122 0.59 -5.67 -18.69
C GLU A 122 -0.02 -5.41 -17.30
N VAL A 123 0.42 -6.14 -16.27
CA VAL A 123 -0.19 -6.08 -14.92
C VAL A 123 -0.10 -4.70 -14.27
N PRO A 124 1.07 -4.06 -14.14
CA PRO A 124 1.14 -2.70 -13.60
C PRO A 124 0.45 -1.65 -14.49
N LEU A 125 0.39 -1.87 -15.81
CA LEU A 125 -0.30 -0.99 -16.74
C LEU A 125 -1.81 -1.01 -16.50
N GLU A 126 -2.40 -2.20 -16.35
CA GLU A 126 -3.81 -2.37 -16.00
C GLU A 126 -4.16 -1.68 -14.67
N ASP A 127 -3.27 -1.77 -13.68
CA ASP A 127 -3.47 -1.11 -12.40
C ASP A 127 -3.53 0.42 -12.53
N VAL A 128 -2.70 0.99 -13.41
CA VAL A 128 -2.71 2.43 -13.69
C VAL A 128 -3.96 2.84 -14.46
N GLU A 129 -4.39 2.03 -15.42
CA GLU A 129 -5.60 2.31 -16.21
C GLU A 129 -6.89 2.23 -15.36
N GLN A 130 -6.88 1.39 -14.33
CA GLN A 130 -8.01 1.22 -13.41
C GLN A 130 -8.06 2.31 -12.32
N ALA A 131 -6.93 2.89 -11.98
CA ALA A 131 -6.80 3.88 -10.91
C ALA A 131 -7.41 5.23 -11.27
#